data_0d5a2b3add9d384cc6b359ea02e814e4
#
_entry.id   0d5a2b3add9d384cc6b359ea02e814e4
#
_cell.length_a   1.000
_cell.length_b   1.000
_cell.length_c   1.000
_cell.angle_alpha   90.00
_cell.angle_beta   90.00
_cell.angle_gamma   90.00
#
_symmetry.space_group_name_H-M   'P 1'
#
loop_
_entity.id
_entity.type
_entity.pdbx_description
1 polymer ?
#
loop_
_entity_poly.entity_id
_entity_poly.type
_entity_poly.pdbx_seq_one_letter_code
_entity_poly.pdbx_strand_id
1 'polypeptide(L)'
;MAKEWILNQSMNRWGLNKKRSVGPVSELIRKCSPKKLKDWEKYYYKNVYPKEHLEELGRKLYVKITEVIQHEVVEVTKEDCISYIKEVVIKRTFDGYVNEIQTVYGQLQNNLGVEIKPAPDEWDRLYNVDFFIAVNEKYIGIQIKPITFKHTFQDYKWQEMQETSHSKFKKKFGGEVFIVFSVADGKKKTITNPEIIDEIKREIERLKRT
;
A
#
# COMPACT_ATOMS: atom_id res chain seq x y z
N MET A 1 -6.06 23.76 -14.97
CA MET A 1 -5.43 22.98 -13.87
C MET A 1 -6.41 22.63 -12.73
N ALA A 2 -7.09 23.57 -12.09
CA ALA A 2 -8.04 23.22 -10.99
C ALA A 2 -9.18 22.32 -11.44
N LYS A 3 -9.78 22.56 -12.62
CA LYS A 3 -10.85 21.70 -13.16
C LYS A 3 -10.39 20.28 -13.44
N GLU A 4 -9.20 20.08 -13.98
CA GLU A 4 -8.65 18.77 -14.29
C GLU A 4 -8.46 17.92 -13.03
N TRP A 5 -7.97 18.53 -11.94
CA TRP A 5 -7.81 17.83 -10.67
C TRP A 5 -9.15 17.31 -10.15
N ILE A 6 -10.20 18.14 -10.11
CA ILE A 6 -11.55 17.75 -9.68
C ILE A 6 -12.11 16.63 -10.56
N LEU A 7 -11.98 16.75 -11.87
CA LEU A 7 -12.47 15.74 -12.83
C LEU A 7 -11.77 14.40 -12.63
N ASN A 8 -10.45 14.41 -12.46
CA ASN A 8 -9.66 13.20 -12.25
C ASN A 8 -10.00 12.51 -10.92
N GLN A 9 -10.06 13.27 -9.81
CA GLN A 9 -10.45 12.73 -8.50
C GLN A 9 -11.85 12.12 -8.53
N SER A 10 -12.81 12.82 -9.13
CA SER A 10 -14.18 12.34 -9.27
C SER A 10 -14.26 11.07 -10.14
N MET A 11 -13.57 11.07 -11.28
CA MET A 11 -13.53 9.89 -12.16
C MET A 11 -12.94 8.67 -11.45
N ASN A 12 -11.87 8.85 -10.64
CA ASN A 12 -11.27 7.79 -9.84
C ASN A 12 -12.20 7.31 -8.72
N ARG A 13 -12.83 8.23 -7.98
CA ARG A 13 -13.74 7.91 -6.86
C ARG A 13 -14.86 6.97 -7.29
N TRP A 14 -15.48 7.20 -8.44
CA TRP A 14 -16.58 6.36 -8.95
C TRP A 14 -16.13 5.28 -9.95
N GLY A 15 -14.84 5.14 -10.17
CA GLY A 15 -14.30 4.08 -11.01
C GLY A 15 -14.69 4.18 -12.49
N LEU A 16 -14.98 5.40 -12.98
CA LEU A 16 -15.34 5.63 -14.38
C LEU A 16 -14.16 5.43 -15.34
N ASN A 17 -12.93 5.33 -14.82
CA ASN A 17 -11.71 4.97 -15.55
C ASN A 17 -11.32 3.50 -15.41
N LYS A 18 -12.09 2.68 -14.72
CA LYS A 18 -11.76 1.26 -14.54
C LYS A 18 -12.04 0.44 -15.78
N LYS A 19 -11.38 -0.72 -15.93
CA LYS A 19 -11.56 -1.65 -17.07
C LYS A 19 -13.03 -1.95 -17.38
N ARG A 20 -13.88 -2.08 -16.36
CA ARG A 20 -15.32 -2.32 -16.52
C ARG A 20 -16.06 -1.14 -17.16
N SER A 21 -15.53 0.08 -17.07
CA SER A 21 -16.17 1.29 -17.59
C SER A 21 -15.62 1.69 -18.96
N VAL A 22 -14.29 1.59 -19.17
CA VAL A 22 -13.62 2.06 -20.39
C VAL A 22 -12.88 0.94 -21.14
N GLY A 23 -12.99 -0.30 -20.69
CA GLY A 23 -12.24 -1.43 -21.26
C GLY A 23 -10.76 -1.44 -20.84
N PRO A 24 -10.00 -2.46 -21.27
CA PRO A 24 -8.56 -2.58 -20.97
C PRO A 24 -7.71 -1.71 -21.90
N VAL A 25 -7.91 -0.37 -21.86
CA VAL A 25 -7.35 0.60 -22.81
C VAL A 25 -5.84 0.48 -22.99
N SER A 26 -5.08 0.24 -21.92
CA SER A 26 -3.62 0.11 -21.99
C SER A 26 -3.16 -1.14 -22.76
N GLU A 27 -3.92 -2.21 -22.69
CA GLU A 27 -3.65 -3.44 -23.45
C GLU A 27 -4.03 -3.26 -24.91
N LEU A 28 -5.19 -2.66 -25.15
CA LEU A 28 -5.75 -2.49 -26.48
C LEU A 28 -4.97 -1.48 -27.33
N ILE A 29 -4.49 -0.38 -26.75
CA ILE A 29 -3.67 0.58 -27.50
C ILE A 29 -2.33 -0.01 -27.90
N ARG A 30 -1.71 -0.84 -27.03
CA ARG A 30 -0.48 -1.56 -27.38
C ARG A 30 -0.70 -2.56 -28.50
N LYS A 31 -1.84 -3.29 -28.48
CA LYS A 31 -2.23 -4.22 -29.53
C LYS A 31 -2.51 -3.52 -30.86
N CYS A 32 -3.18 -2.35 -30.80
CA CYS A 32 -3.49 -1.56 -31.99
C CYS A 32 -2.25 -0.89 -32.58
N SER A 33 -1.28 -0.49 -31.74
CA SER A 33 -0.06 0.26 -32.12
C SER A 33 -0.34 1.43 -33.07
N PRO A 34 -1.26 2.35 -32.74
CA PRO A 34 -1.68 3.42 -33.63
C PRO A 34 -0.57 4.44 -33.86
N LYS A 35 -0.45 4.94 -35.10
CA LYS A 35 0.51 6.03 -35.43
C LYS A 35 -0.11 7.41 -35.26
N LYS A 36 -1.42 7.54 -35.31
CA LYS A 36 -2.17 8.79 -35.17
C LYS A 36 -3.33 8.61 -34.22
N LEU A 37 -3.74 9.70 -33.55
CA LEU A 37 -4.89 9.71 -32.65
C LEU A 37 -6.16 9.16 -33.32
N LYS A 38 -6.43 9.56 -34.58
CA LYS A 38 -7.59 9.10 -35.35
C LYS A 38 -7.62 7.59 -35.55
N ASP A 39 -6.48 6.93 -35.67
CA ASP A 39 -6.39 5.48 -35.82
C ASP A 39 -6.82 4.78 -34.50
N TRP A 40 -6.38 5.35 -33.37
CA TRP A 40 -6.78 4.88 -32.05
C TRP A 40 -8.27 5.10 -31.79
N GLU A 41 -8.79 6.28 -32.06
CA GLU A 41 -10.23 6.59 -31.94
C GLU A 41 -11.08 5.62 -32.73
N LYS A 42 -10.75 5.39 -34.01
CA LYS A 42 -11.48 4.46 -34.88
C LYS A 42 -11.43 3.04 -34.36
N TYR A 43 -10.25 2.60 -33.89
CA TYR A 43 -10.10 1.28 -33.33
C TYR A 43 -10.92 1.10 -32.05
N TYR A 44 -10.83 2.06 -31.12
CA TYR A 44 -11.52 2.02 -29.84
C TYR A 44 -13.05 2.02 -30.02
N TYR A 45 -13.57 2.95 -30.81
CA TYR A 45 -15.02 3.05 -31.03
C TYR A 45 -15.60 1.83 -31.78
N LYS A 46 -14.82 1.17 -32.58
CA LYS A 46 -15.25 -0.05 -33.28
C LYS A 46 -15.18 -1.31 -32.42
N ASN A 47 -14.15 -1.44 -31.56
CA ASN A 47 -13.80 -2.72 -30.93
C ASN A 47 -14.04 -2.76 -29.42
N VAL A 48 -14.27 -1.62 -28.76
CA VAL A 48 -14.41 -1.54 -27.30
C VAL A 48 -15.77 -0.97 -26.93
N TYR A 49 -15.93 0.34 -27.07
CA TYR A 49 -17.17 1.03 -26.81
C TYR A 49 -17.37 2.14 -27.84
N PRO A 50 -18.63 2.38 -28.27
CA PRO A 50 -18.94 3.47 -29.19
C PRO A 50 -18.72 4.84 -28.52
N LYS A 51 -18.66 5.89 -29.32
CA LYS A 51 -18.40 7.26 -28.85
C LYS A 51 -19.44 7.71 -27.81
N GLU A 52 -20.69 7.35 -28.02
CA GLU A 52 -21.84 7.67 -27.17
C GLU A 52 -21.67 7.12 -25.74
N HIS A 53 -20.98 5.99 -25.59
CA HIS A 53 -20.69 5.43 -24.28
C HIS A 53 -19.75 6.33 -23.48
N LEU A 54 -18.70 6.91 -24.10
CA LEU A 54 -17.81 7.84 -23.42
C LEU A 54 -18.50 9.16 -23.07
N GLU A 55 -19.40 9.61 -23.95
CA GLU A 55 -20.23 10.79 -23.67
C GLU A 55 -21.17 10.54 -22.50
N GLU A 56 -21.75 9.33 -22.40
CA GLU A 56 -22.58 8.95 -21.26
C GLU A 56 -21.78 8.86 -19.95
N LEU A 57 -20.55 8.35 -19.97
CA LEU A 57 -19.65 8.40 -18.82
C LEU A 57 -19.35 9.83 -18.40
N GLY A 58 -19.17 10.74 -19.38
CA GLY A 58 -19.00 12.18 -19.12
C GLY A 58 -20.23 12.79 -18.45
N ARG A 59 -21.44 12.47 -18.90
CA ARG A 59 -22.70 12.90 -18.27
C ARG A 59 -22.81 12.36 -16.83
N LYS A 60 -22.50 11.08 -16.61
CA LYS A 60 -22.45 10.49 -15.27
C LYS A 60 -21.46 11.19 -14.36
N LEU A 61 -20.27 11.52 -14.87
CA LEU A 61 -19.27 12.28 -14.12
C LEU A 61 -19.79 13.65 -13.71
N TYR A 62 -20.45 14.36 -14.63
CA TYR A 62 -21.06 15.66 -14.35
C TYR A 62 -22.09 15.57 -13.22
N VAL A 63 -23.04 14.64 -13.32
CA VAL A 63 -24.06 14.40 -12.28
C VAL A 63 -23.39 14.11 -10.91
N LYS A 64 -22.35 13.26 -10.88
CA LYS A 64 -21.63 12.96 -9.63
C LYS A 64 -20.95 14.19 -9.03
N ILE A 65 -20.48 15.11 -9.85
CA ILE A 65 -19.85 16.34 -9.35
C ILE A 65 -20.93 17.32 -8.83
N THR A 66 -21.99 17.50 -9.58
CA THR A 66 -23.01 18.51 -9.25
C THR A 66 -24.00 18.08 -8.17
N GLU A 67 -24.39 16.80 -8.16
CA GLU A 67 -25.42 16.31 -7.23
C GLU A 67 -24.85 15.62 -5.98
N VAL A 68 -23.58 15.21 -6.01
CA VAL A 68 -22.95 14.52 -4.87
C VAL A 68 -21.86 15.37 -4.26
N ILE A 69 -20.77 15.67 -5.00
CA ILE A 69 -19.63 16.40 -4.42
C ILE A 69 -20.02 17.79 -3.95
N GLN A 70 -20.84 18.50 -4.73
CA GLN A 70 -21.24 19.85 -4.35
C GLN A 70 -21.98 19.86 -3.02
N HIS A 71 -22.89 18.92 -2.79
CA HIS A 71 -23.60 18.79 -1.50
C HIS A 71 -22.65 18.39 -0.38
N GLU A 72 -21.79 17.41 -0.59
CA GLU A 72 -20.80 16.99 0.42
C GLU A 72 -19.88 18.15 0.83
N VAL A 73 -19.42 18.97 -0.13
CA VAL A 73 -18.54 20.10 0.16
C VAL A 73 -19.24 21.19 0.95
N VAL A 74 -20.52 21.45 0.69
CA VAL A 74 -21.30 22.46 1.42
C VAL A 74 -21.53 22.05 2.88
N GLU A 75 -21.60 20.75 3.16
CA GLU A 75 -21.77 20.23 4.53
C GLU A 75 -20.47 20.26 5.36
N VAL A 76 -19.31 20.36 4.73
CA VAL A 76 -18.01 20.38 5.44
C VAL A 76 -17.79 21.72 6.13
N THR A 77 -17.71 21.70 7.45
CA THR A 77 -17.42 22.86 8.27
C THR A 77 -15.93 23.05 8.52
N LYS A 78 -15.55 24.23 9.00
CA LYS A 78 -14.19 24.50 9.48
C LYS A 78 -13.80 23.59 10.63
N GLU A 79 -14.74 23.31 11.51
CA GLU A 79 -14.60 22.47 12.69
C GLU A 79 -14.36 21.01 12.29
N ASP A 80 -15.02 20.52 11.23
CA ASP A 80 -14.77 19.18 10.68
C ASP A 80 -13.33 19.06 10.14
N CYS A 81 -12.87 20.09 9.42
CA CYS A 81 -11.50 20.11 8.91
C CYS A 81 -10.46 20.11 10.03
N ILE A 82 -10.66 20.93 11.06
CA ILE A 82 -9.77 20.99 12.23
C ILE A 82 -9.77 19.65 12.98
N SER A 83 -10.95 19.08 13.23
CA SER A 83 -11.12 17.79 13.92
C SER A 83 -10.47 16.67 13.15
N TYR A 84 -10.66 16.63 11.83
CA TYR A 84 -10.07 15.62 10.96
C TYR A 84 -8.54 15.66 10.95
N ILE A 85 -7.94 16.87 10.85
CA ILE A 85 -6.48 17.02 10.90
C ILE A 85 -5.93 16.55 12.24
N LYS A 86 -6.57 16.93 13.36
CA LYS A 86 -6.18 16.46 14.71
C LYS A 86 -6.30 14.96 14.83
N GLU A 87 -7.39 14.37 14.35
CA GLU A 87 -7.56 12.92 14.34
C GLU A 87 -6.47 12.20 13.56
N VAL A 88 -6.20 12.65 12.33
CA VAL A 88 -5.19 12.00 11.47
C VAL A 88 -3.80 12.15 12.06
N VAL A 89 -3.40 13.37 12.43
CA VAL A 89 -2.02 13.66 12.85
C VAL A 89 -1.74 13.18 14.26
N ILE A 90 -2.68 13.30 15.18
CA ILE A 90 -2.44 12.95 16.59
C ILE A 90 -2.95 11.54 16.89
N LYS A 91 -4.26 11.30 16.72
CA LYS A 91 -4.88 10.06 17.17
C LYS A 91 -4.45 8.86 16.34
N ARG A 92 -4.60 8.93 15.01
CA ARG A 92 -4.22 7.79 14.13
C ARG A 92 -2.73 7.49 14.16
N THR A 93 -1.88 8.54 14.28
CA THR A 93 -0.44 8.34 14.45
C THR A 93 -0.14 7.67 15.79
N PHE A 94 -0.78 8.11 16.88
CA PHE A 94 -0.65 7.49 18.19
C PHE A 94 -1.15 6.04 18.19
N ASP A 95 -2.35 5.79 17.64
CA ASP A 95 -2.92 4.43 17.54
C ASP A 95 -2.03 3.51 16.68
N GLY A 96 -1.46 4.04 15.60
CA GLY A 96 -0.46 3.33 14.78
C GLY A 96 0.76 2.92 15.60
N TYR A 97 1.36 3.87 16.30
CA TYR A 97 2.53 3.64 17.16
C TYR A 97 2.25 2.62 18.27
N VAL A 98 1.14 2.76 19.00
CA VAL A 98 0.76 1.79 20.06
C VAL A 98 0.56 0.39 19.48
N ASN A 99 -0.11 0.28 18.33
CA ASN A 99 -0.31 -0.99 17.66
C ASN A 99 1.01 -1.64 17.23
N GLU A 100 1.94 -0.85 16.75
CA GLU A 100 3.27 -1.27 16.33
C GLU A 100 4.09 -1.79 17.52
N ILE A 101 4.13 -1.03 18.62
CA ILE A 101 4.76 -1.44 19.88
C ILE A 101 4.14 -2.73 20.41
N GLN A 102 2.81 -2.85 20.48
CA GLN A 102 2.14 -4.04 20.99
C GLN A 102 2.45 -5.29 20.16
N THR A 103 2.61 -5.16 18.85
CA THR A 103 2.98 -6.28 17.99
C THR A 103 4.46 -6.64 18.14
N VAL A 104 5.36 -5.66 17.99
CA VAL A 104 6.81 -5.89 17.98
C VAL A 104 7.32 -6.19 19.38
N TYR A 105 7.07 -5.29 20.32
CA TYR A 105 7.62 -5.40 21.67
C TYR A 105 6.88 -6.40 22.55
N GLY A 106 5.55 -6.51 22.40
CA GLY A 106 4.75 -7.42 23.21
C GLY A 106 4.85 -8.87 22.80
N GLN A 107 4.99 -9.15 21.53
CA GLN A 107 4.97 -10.53 21.02
C GLN A 107 6.35 -10.97 20.51
N LEU A 108 6.97 -10.23 19.59
CA LEU A 108 8.24 -10.64 19.00
C LEU A 108 9.39 -10.55 20.00
N GLN A 109 9.58 -9.41 20.66
CA GLN A 109 10.70 -9.21 21.56
C GLN A 109 10.68 -10.19 22.72
N ASN A 110 9.50 -10.42 23.33
CA ASN A 110 9.35 -11.39 24.42
C ASN A 110 9.62 -12.83 23.97
N ASN A 111 9.18 -13.20 22.75
CA ASN A 111 9.39 -14.56 22.23
C ASN A 111 10.81 -14.81 21.73
N LEU A 112 11.50 -13.77 21.26
CA LEU A 112 12.87 -13.86 20.77
C LEU A 112 13.90 -13.69 21.88
N GLY A 113 13.55 -12.99 22.96
CA GLY A 113 14.47 -12.68 24.07
C GLY A 113 15.63 -11.75 23.66
N VAL A 114 15.44 -10.95 22.62
CA VAL A 114 16.44 -10.00 22.11
C VAL A 114 15.83 -8.61 21.93
N GLU A 115 16.65 -7.59 21.97
CA GLU A 115 16.20 -6.21 21.73
C GLU A 115 15.88 -5.99 20.24
N ILE A 116 14.69 -5.46 19.98
CA ILE A 116 14.24 -5.05 18.63
C ILE A 116 14.20 -3.52 18.63
N LYS A 117 14.83 -2.89 17.65
CA LYS A 117 14.91 -1.43 17.50
C LYS A 117 14.16 -0.96 16.26
N PRO A 118 13.54 0.25 16.29
CA PRO A 118 13.01 0.85 15.07
C PRO A 118 14.12 1.10 14.07
N ALA A 119 13.85 0.81 12.81
CA ALA A 119 14.80 1.06 11.72
C ALA A 119 14.87 2.57 11.42
N PRO A 120 16.02 3.07 10.96
CA PRO A 120 16.10 4.42 10.40
C PRO A 120 15.16 4.59 9.20
N ASP A 121 14.57 5.77 9.02
CA ASP A 121 13.67 6.08 7.90
C ASP A 121 14.24 5.71 6.53
N GLU A 122 15.55 5.79 6.37
CA GLU A 122 16.25 5.36 5.15
C GLU A 122 16.09 3.86 4.89
N TRP A 123 16.07 3.02 5.94
CA TRP A 123 15.94 1.57 5.79
C TRP A 123 14.52 1.15 5.42
N ASP A 124 13.52 1.81 5.98
CA ASP A 124 12.13 1.62 5.56
C ASP A 124 11.98 1.96 4.06
N ARG A 125 12.46 3.13 3.65
CA ARG A 125 12.33 3.59 2.27
C ARG A 125 13.12 2.77 1.24
N LEU A 126 14.34 2.30 1.57
CA LEU A 126 15.22 1.60 0.62
C LEU A 126 15.06 0.08 0.64
N TYR A 127 14.72 -0.47 1.80
CA TYR A 127 14.74 -1.92 2.03
C TYR A 127 13.41 -2.47 2.54
N ASN A 128 12.41 -1.63 2.80
CA ASN A 128 11.14 -1.99 3.44
C ASN A 128 11.35 -2.67 4.81
N VAL A 129 12.21 -2.09 5.65
CA VAL A 129 12.52 -2.59 6.98
C VAL A 129 12.00 -1.60 8.02
N ASP A 130 11.03 -2.03 8.84
CA ASP A 130 10.40 -1.22 9.89
C ASP A 130 11.19 -1.27 11.20
N PHE A 131 11.77 -2.45 11.50
CA PHE A 131 12.56 -2.72 12.72
C PHE A 131 13.77 -3.57 12.41
N PHE A 132 14.72 -3.62 13.36
CA PHE A 132 15.88 -4.47 13.22
C PHE A 132 16.34 -5.09 14.53
N ILE A 133 17.07 -6.19 14.42
CA ILE A 133 17.82 -6.83 15.50
C ILE A 133 19.30 -6.72 15.15
N ALA A 134 20.11 -6.20 16.09
CA ALA A 134 21.54 -6.17 15.95
C ALA A 134 22.15 -7.48 16.49
N VAL A 135 22.98 -8.13 15.67
CA VAL A 135 23.71 -9.35 16.05
C VAL A 135 25.18 -9.14 15.66
N ASN A 136 26.04 -8.90 16.64
CA ASN A 136 27.42 -8.47 16.40
C ASN A 136 27.45 -7.18 15.54
N GLU A 137 28.14 -7.17 14.41
CA GLU A 137 28.19 -6.06 13.44
C GLU A 137 27.19 -6.19 12.30
N LYS A 138 26.26 -7.16 12.38
CA LYS A 138 25.25 -7.47 11.36
C LYS A 138 23.86 -7.14 11.85
N TYR A 139 22.92 -7.00 10.93
CA TYR A 139 21.54 -6.63 11.24
C TYR A 139 20.55 -7.57 10.58
N ILE A 140 19.54 -7.97 11.30
CA ILE A 140 18.36 -8.69 10.79
C ILE A 140 17.25 -7.67 10.64
N GLY A 141 16.65 -7.57 9.46
CA GLY A 141 15.51 -6.69 9.20
C GLY A 141 14.18 -7.37 9.55
N ILE A 142 13.23 -6.58 10.03
CA ILE A 142 11.85 -7.00 10.28
C ILE A 142 10.93 -6.02 9.56
N GLN A 143 10.03 -6.55 8.74
CA GLN A 143 8.94 -5.79 8.13
C GLN A 143 7.61 -6.26 8.71
N ILE A 144 6.76 -5.33 9.17
CA ILE A 144 5.43 -5.65 9.70
C ILE A 144 4.36 -5.35 8.66
N LYS A 145 3.56 -6.35 8.31
CA LYS A 145 2.47 -6.18 7.35
C LYS A 145 1.12 -6.48 7.96
N PRO A 146 0.21 -5.50 8.00
CA PRO A 146 -1.16 -5.76 8.36
C PRO A 146 -1.85 -6.57 7.26
N ILE A 147 -2.42 -7.72 7.61
CA ILE A 147 -3.32 -8.46 6.72
C ILE A 147 -4.74 -7.99 7.00
N THR A 148 -5.40 -7.47 5.98
CA THR A 148 -6.85 -7.32 5.98
C THR A 148 -7.46 -8.51 5.26
N PHE A 149 -8.56 -9.07 5.75
CA PHE A 149 -9.26 -10.24 5.18
C PHE A 149 -9.62 -10.14 3.68
N LYS A 150 -9.33 -9.01 3.04
CA LYS A 150 -9.61 -8.73 1.62
C LYS A 150 -8.42 -8.90 0.68
N HIS A 151 -7.22 -9.14 1.17
CA HIS A 151 -6.04 -9.34 0.31
C HIS A 151 -5.68 -10.81 0.25
N THR A 152 -6.23 -11.48 -0.74
CA THR A 152 -5.70 -12.75 -1.25
C THR A 152 -4.31 -12.53 -1.86
N PHE A 153 -3.45 -13.51 -1.69
CA PHE A 153 -2.05 -13.66 -2.09
C PHE A 153 -1.67 -13.38 -3.56
N GLN A 154 -2.26 -12.43 -4.27
CA GLN A 154 -2.12 -12.27 -5.73
C GLN A 154 -1.55 -10.93 -6.18
N ASP A 155 -0.43 -10.47 -5.58
CA ASP A 155 0.36 -9.43 -6.25
C ASP A 155 1.81 -9.88 -6.47
N TYR A 156 2.02 -10.67 -7.54
CA TYR A 156 3.34 -11.11 -8.00
C TYR A 156 4.37 -9.97 -8.17
N LYS A 157 3.94 -8.79 -8.62
CA LYS A 157 4.83 -7.62 -8.73
C LYS A 157 5.34 -7.11 -7.39
N TRP A 158 4.57 -7.29 -6.36
CA TRP A 158 4.90 -6.85 -5.02
C TRP A 158 5.94 -7.77 -4.36
N GLN A 159 5.84 -9.08 -4.59
CA GLN A 159 6.84 -10.06 -4.15
C GLN A 159 8.19 -9.81 -4.82
N GLU A 160 8.23 -9.59 -6.13
CA GLU A 160 9.46 -9.34 -6.88
C GLU A 160 10.18 -8.05 -6.44
N MET A 161 9.44 -6.97 -6.16
CA MET A 161 10.01 -5.73 -5.61
C MET A 161 10.58 -5.92 -4.20
N GLN A 162 9.93 -6.72 -3.36
CA GLN A 162 10.39 -7.01 -2.01
C GLN A 162 11.65 -7.89 -2.01
N GLU A 163 11.67 -8.95 -2.80
CA GLU A 163 12.85 -9.81 -2.95
C GLU A 163 14.09 -9.00 -3.35
N THR A 164 13.90 -8.01 -4.23
CA THR A 164 15.00 -7.12 -4.66
C THR A 164 15.47 -6.21 -3.52
N SER A 165 14.57 -5.60 -2.74
CA SER A 165 14.94 -4.70 -1.64
C SER A 165 15.54 -5.45 -0.45
N HIS A 166 14.97 -6.60 -0.10
CA HIS A 166 15.49 -7.47 0.96
C HIS A 166 16.88 -8.05 0.61
N SER A 167 17.09 -8.43 -0.66
CA SER A 167 18.40 -8.88 -1.13
C SER A 167 19.47 -7.79 -1.04
N LYS A 168 19.11 -6.53 -1.28
CA LYS A 168 20.03 -5.39 -1.08
C LYS A 168 20.36 -5.19 0.40
N PHE A 169 19.37 -5.33 1.28
CA PHE A 169 19.57 -5.26 2.73
C PHE A 169 20.56 -6.34 3.19
N LYS A 170 20.32 -7.59 2.82
CA LYS A 170 21.17 -8.73 3.15
C LYS A 170 22.61 -8.52 2.70
N LYS A 171 22.82 -8.05 1.46
CA LYS A 171 24.17 -7.76 0.93
C LYS A 171 24.89 -6.68 1.72
N LYS A 172 24.19 -5.66 2.19
CA LYS A 172 24.77 -4.52 2.91
C LYS A 172 24.97 -4.80 4.38
N PHE A 173 24.05 -5.49 5.03
CA PHE A 173 23.99 -5.65 6.48
C PHE A 173 24.19 -7.08 6.98
N GLY A 174 24.27 -8.05 6.09
CA GLY A 174 24.66 -9.44 6.39
C GLY A 174 23.54 -10.36 6.86
N GLY A 175 22.41 -9.84 7.34
CA GLY A 175 21.27 -10.63 7.80
C GLY A 175 20.06 -10.54 6.88
N GLU A 176 19.15 -11.49 7.03
CA GLU A 176 17.90 -11.57 6.26
C GLU A 176 16.88 -10.52 6.72
N VAL A 177 15.87 -10.28 5.88
CA VAL A 177 14.66 -9.52 6.24
C VAL A 177 13.48 -10.47 6.38
N PHE A 178 12.80 -10.43 7.52
CA PHE A 178 11.65 -11.27 7.82
C PHE A 178 10.35 -10.46 7.79
N ILE A 179 9.29 -11.04 7.20
CA ILE A 179 7.98 -10.39 7.13
C ILE A 179 7.08 -10.97 8.22
N VAL A 180 6.68 -10.12 9.13
CA VAL A 180 5.74 -10.45 10.20
C VAL A 180 4.35 -10.01 9.79
N PHE A 181 3.46 -10.95 9.60
CA PHE A 181 2.07 -10.66 9.29
C PHE A 181 1.27 -10.45 10.58
N SER A 182 0.49 -9.37 10.63
CA SER A 182 -0.35 -9.05 11.78
C SER A 182 -1.80 -8.84 11.37
N VAL A 183 -2.74 -9.35 12.17
CA VAL A 183 -4.18 -9.11 12.03
C VAL A 183 -4.66 -8.35 13.25
N ALA A 184 -5.51 -7.35 13.02
CA ALA A 184 -6.19 -6.66 14.12
C ALA A 184 -7.34 -7.53 14.63
N ASP A 185 -7.28 -7.91 15.91
CA ASP A 185 -8.36 -8.55 16.64
C ASP A 185 -8.84 -7.58 17.74
N GLY A 186 -9.88 -6.82 17.42
CA GLY A 186 -10.36 -5.73 18.25
C GLY A 186 -9.29 -4.66 18.48
N LYS A 187 -8.87 -4.48 19.74
CA LYS A 187 -7.82 -3.52 20.12
C LYS A 187 -6.39 -4.11 20.13
N LYS A 188 -6.24 -5.39 19.85
CA LYS A 188 -4.93 -6.08 19.85
C LYS A 188 -4.55 -6.46 18.43
N LYS A 189 -3.25 -6.49 18.15
CA LYS A 189 -2.70 -7.10 16.94
C LYS A 189 -2.06 -8.44 17.31
N THR A 190 -2.35 -9.46 16.52
CA THR A 190 -1.81 -10.81 16.69
C THR A 190 -0.96 -11.17 15.47
N ILE A 191 0.17 -11.79 15.70
CA ILE A 191 1.03 -12.36 14.66
C ILE A 191 0.32 -13.59 14.08
N THR A 192 0.18 -13.65 12.75
CA THR A 192 -0.52 -14.74 12.04
C THR A 192 0.40 -15.77 11.42
N ASN A 193 1.71 -15.50 11.40
CA ASN A 193 2.75 -16.42 10.96
C ASN A 193 3.74 -16.71 12.13
N PRO A 194 3.33 -17.43 13.18
CA PRO A 194 4.16 -17.63 14.38
C PRO A 194 5.45 -18.40 14.10
N GLU A 195 5.53 -19.19 13.02
CA GLU A 195 6.72 -19.90 12.54
C GLU A 195 7.90 -18.96 12.25
N ILE A 196 7.61 -17.69 11.93
CA ILE A 196 8.62 -16.67 11.67
C ILE A 196 9.55 -16.45 12.87
N ILE A 197 9.05 -16.69 14.09
CA ILE A 197 9.84 -16.55 15.32
C ILE A 197 11.00 -17.54 15.33
N ASP A 198 10.74 -18.77 14.92
CA ASP A 198 11.78 -19.81 14.86
C ASP A 198 12.77 -19.56 13.69
N GLU A 199 12.30 -18.97 12.61
CA GLU A 199 13.16 -18.57 11.51
C GLU A 199 14.12 -17.44 11.93
N ILE A 200 13.61 -16.42 12.62
CA ILE A 200 14.44 -15.32 13.16
C ILE A 200 15.45 -15.87 14.18
N LYS A 201 15.05 -16.79 15.08
CA LYS A 201 15.98 -17.42 16.03
C LYS A 201 17.12 -18.16 15.31
N ARG A 202 16.81 -18.92 14.28
CA ARG A 202 17.83 -19.60 13.45
C ARG A 202 18.79 -18.62 12.80
N GLU A 203 18.28 -17.51 12.30
CA GLU A 203 19.11 -16.48 11.70
C GLU A 203 20.00 -15.78 12.72
N ILE A 204 19.48 -15.49 13.93
CA ILE A 204 20.27 -14.96 15.04
C ILE A 204 21.45 -15.89 15.35
N GLU A 205 21.18 -17.20 15.49
CA GLU A 205 22.23 -18.18 15.78
C GLU A 205 23.24 -18.33 14.62
N ARG A 206 22.77 -18.24 13.36
CA ARG A 206 23.64 -18.22 12.20
C ARG A 206 24.62 -17.03 12.26
N LEU A 207 24.10 -15.83 12.55
CA LEU A 207 24.93 -14.61 12.58
C LEU A 207 25.88 -14.54 13.79
N LYS A 208 25.56 -15.20 14.90
CA LYS A 208 26.47 -15.31 16.04
C LYS A 208 27.72 -16.18 15.74
N ARG A 209 27.58 -17.14 14.82
CA ARG A 209 28.65 -18.08 14.44
C ARG A 209 29.57 -17.58 13.33
N THR A 210 29.14 -16.52 12.64
CA THR A 210 29.87 -15.89 11.51
C THR A 210 30.41 -14.51 11.87
#